data_4cda810e2b7fff7ff115ad501f6b8130
#
_entry.id   4cda810e2b7fff7ff115ad501f6b8130
#
_cell.length_a   1.000
_cell.length_b   1.000
_cell.length_c   1.000
_cell.angle_alpha   90.00
_cell.angle_beta   90.00
_cell.angle_gamma   90.00
#
_symmetry.space_group_name_H-M   'P 1'
#
loop_
_entity.id
_entity.type
_entity.pdbx_description
1 polymer ?
#
loop_
_entity_poly.entity_id
_entity_poly.type
_entity_poly.pdbx_seq_one_letter_code
_entity_poly.pdbx_strand_id
1 'polypeptide(L)'
;MTADDTRDSATALARQALGLPELAHARTVAAYVSVGSEPGTLALLDALRARGVRVLLPALLPDNDLDWGAYTGEGSLARVRHGGRMALFEPAGERLGPDAVTDADVVLLPGLAVDARGMRLGRGGGSYDRVLARLERAGAHPALVVLLYDSEVVERVPEEPHDRPVHAAVTPSGVRRFGRTPGTPGH
;
A
#
# COMPACT_ATOMS: atom_id res chain seq x y z
N MET A 1 -1.88 -9.78 20.58
CA MET A 1 -2.64 -10.37 19.47
C MET A 1 -2.14 -11.77 19.20
N THR A 2 -3.01 -12.76 19.18
CA THR A 2 -2.63 -14.15 18.88
C THR A 2 -2.42 -14.35 17.38
N ALA A 3 -1.84 -15.51 17.00
CA ALA A 3 -1.69 -15.87 15.59
C ALA A 3 -3.04 -15.97 14.87
N ASP A 4 -4.07 -16.48 15.55
CA ASP A 4 -5.42 -16.56 14.99
C ASP A 4 -6.02 -15.17 14.81
N ASP A 5 -5.83 -14.27 15.76
CA ASP A 5 -6.30 -12.87 15.65
C ASP A 5 -5.63 -12.17 14.48
N THR A 6 -4.34 -12.40 14.29
CA THR A 6 -3.58 -11.83 13.17
C THR A 6 -4.11 -12.34 11.84
N ARG A 7 -4.40 -13.64 11.75
CA ARG A 7 -4.95 -14.26 10.54
C ARG A 7 -6.35 -13.74 10.26
N ASP A 8 -7.19 -13.62 11.29
CA ASP A 8 -8.56 -13.12 11.15
C ASP A 8 -8.55 -11.66 10.72
N SER A 9 -7.64 -10.86 11.26
CA SER A 9 -7.48 -9.46 10.86
C SER A 9 -7.04 -9.34 9.41
N ALA A 10 -6.12 -10.18 8.96
CA ALA A 10 -5.67 -10.19 7.56
C ALA A 10 -6.80 -10.56 6.61
N THR A 11 -7.61 -11.56 6.98
CA THR A 11 -8.76 -11.99 6.19
C THR A 11 -9.82 -10.90 6.12
N ALA A 12 -10.10 -10.25 7.25
CA ALA A 12 -11.07 -9.16 7.31
C ALA A 12 -10.58 -7.95 6.50
N LEU A 13 -9.30 -7.61 6.62
CA LEU A 13 -8.69 -6.53 5.85
C LEU A 13 -8.83 -6.78 4.34
N ALA A 14 -8.51 -8.00 3.90
CA ALA A 14 -8.63 -8.38 2.50
C ALA A 14 -10.07 -8.23 2.02
N ARG A 15 -11.04 -8.69 2.80
CA ARG A 15 -12.47 -8.57 2.46
C ARG A 15 -12.87 -7.11 2.30
N GLN A 16 -12.47 -6.25 3.22
CA GLN A 16 -12.80 -4.83 3.16
C GLN A 16 -12.15 -4.17 1.95
N ALA A 17 -10.87 -4.45 1.69
CA ALA A 17 -10.17 -3.88 0.56
C ALA A 17 -10.79 -4.31 -0.78
N LEU A 18 -11.12 -5.59 -0.92
CA LEU A 18 -11.71 -6.13 -2.14
C LEU A 18 -13.09 -5.56 -2.44
N GLY A 19 -13.76 -4.99 -1.43
CA GLY A 19 -15.03 -4.29 -1.60
C GLY A 19 -14.89 -2.89 -2.16
N LEU A 20 -13.68 -2.34 -2.28
CA LEU A 20 -13.49 -1.01 -2.86
C LEU A 20 -13.75 -1.04 -4.36
N PRO A 21 -14.56 -0.12 -4.91
CA PRO A 21 -14.77 -0.04 -6.36
C PRO A 21 -13.47 0.12 -7.11
N GLU A 22 -12.52 0.88 -6.58
CA GLU A 22 -11.21 1.10 -7.19
C GLU A 22 -10.46 -0.21 -7.43
N LEU A 23 -10.52 -1.13 -6.45
CA LEU A 23 -9.88 -2.45 -6.60
C LEU A 23 -10.70 -3.38 -7.49
N ALA A 24 -12.03 -3.26 -7.47
CA ALA A 24 -12.88 -4.09 -8.32
C ALA A 24 -12.61 -3.88 -9.81
N HIS A 25 -12.20 -2.68 -10.19
CA HIS A 25 -11.95 -2.31 -11.59
C HIS A 25 -10.46 -2.21 -11.95
N ALA A 26 -9.57 -2.46 -10.99
CA ALA A 26 -8.14 -2.33 -11.20
C ALA A 26 -7.61 -3.46 -12.08
N ARG A 27 -6.68 -3.11 -12.98
CA ARG A 27 -5.91 -4.08 -13.77
C ARG A 27 -4.54 -4.30 -13.18
N THR A 28 -3.95 -3.24 -12.61
CA THR A 28 -2.62 -3.26 -12.00
C THR A 28 -2.71 -2.57 -10.66
N VAL A 29 -2.22 -3.25 -9.62
CA VAL A 29 -2.17 -2.73 -8.25
C VAL A 29 -0.74 -2.81 -7.76
N ALA A 30 -0.20 -1.68 -7.32
CA ALA A 30 1.06 -1.68 -6.58
C ALA A 30 0.73 -1.92 -5.10
N ALA A 31 1.36 -2.92 -4.52
CA ALA A 31 1.08 -3.34 -3.15
C ALA A 31 2.39 -3.59 -2.41
N TYR A 32 2.34 -4.31 -1.30
CA TYR A 32 3.52 -4.65 -0.52
C TYR A 32 3.24 -5.89 0.31
N VAL A 33 4.31 -6.57 0.74
CA VAL A 33 4.19 -7.66 1.71
C VAL A 33 4.39 -7.06 3.11
N SER A 34 3.40 -7.26 3.97
CA SER A 34 3.44 -6.76 5.35
C SER A 34 4.65 -7.30 6.11
N VAL A 35 5.23 -6.45 6.97
CA VAL A 35 6.35 -6.81 7.82
C VAL A 35 6.02 -6.51 9.27
N GLY A 36 6.61 -7.28 10.18
CA GLY A 36 6.45 -7.07 11.61
C GLY A 36 4.99 -7.11 12.04
N SER A 37 4.56 -6.08 12.73
CA SER A 37 3.20 -5.96 13.28
C SER A 37 2.19 -5.31 12.33
N GLU A 38 2.57 -5.02 11.10
CA GLU A 38 1.64 -4.48 10.11
C GLU A 38 0.48 -5.44 9.87
N PRO A 39 -0.70 -4.92 9.48
CA PRO A 39 -1.79 -5.80 9.05
C PRO A 39 -1.35 -6.68 7.89
N GLY A 40 -1.63 -7.98 7.97
CA GLY A 40 -1.18 -8.94 6.96
C GLY A 40 -1.78 -8.68 5.58
N THR A 41 -0.96 -8.76 4.54
CA THR A 41 -1.39 -8.44 3.16
C THR A 41 -1.44 -9.65 2.22
N LEU A 42 -0.84 -10.79 2.56
CA LEU A 42 -0.74 -11.92 1.63
C LEU A 42 -2.11 -12.41 1.14
N ALA A 43 -3.10 -12.48 2.03
CA ALA A 43 -4.44 -12.90 1.64
C ALA A 43 -5.02 -11.97 0.56
N LEU A 44 -4.79 -10.67 0.71
CA LEU A 44 -5.25 -9.68 -0.27
C LEU A 44 -4.50 -9.83 -1.60
N LEU A 45 -3.18 -10.01 -1.55
CA LEU A 45 -2.37 -10.19 -2.75
C LEU A 45 -2.80 -11.41 -3.55
N ASP A 46 -3.04 -12.53 -2.87
CA ASP A 46 -3.47 -13.76 -3.52
C ASP A 46 -4.88 -13.62 -4.11
N ALA A 47 -5.77 -12.93 -3.42
CA ALA A 47 -7.12 -12.68 -3.92
C ALA A 47 -7.13 -11.78 -5.15
N LEU A 48 -6.31 -10.74 -5.17
CA LEU A 48 -6.16 -9.87 -6.34
C LEU A 48 -5.65 -10.68 -7.52
N ARG A 49 -4.63 -11.49 -7.29
CA ARG A 49 -4.06 -12.33 -8.32
C ARG A 49 -5.09 -13.32 -8.89
N ALA A 50 -5.89 -13.92 -8.02
CA ALA A 50 -6.95 -14.86 -8.42
C ALA A 50 -8.01 -14.18 -9.30
N ARG A 51 -8.17 -12.87 -9.18
CA ARG A 51 -9.07 -12.08 -10.02
C ARG A 51 -8.43 -11.61 -11.33
N GLY A 52 -7.18 -12.01 -11.59
CA GLY A 52 -6.47 -11.60 -12.80
C GLY A 52 -5.81 -10.23 -12.71
N VAL A 53 -5.71 -9.65 -11.52
CA VAL A 53 -5.06 -8.38 -11.31
C VAL A 53 -3.54 -8.57 -11.31
N ARG A 54 -2.82 -7.72 -12.05
CA ARG A 54 -1.37 -7.66 -12.01
C ARG A 54 -0.94 -6.97 -10.72
N VAL A 55 -0.23 -7.69 -9.85
CA VAL A 55 0.24 -7.15 -8.57
C VAL A 55 1.72 -6.85 -8.65
N LEU A 56 2.11 -5.61 -8.36
CA LEU A 56 3.50 -5.18 -8.30
C LEU A 56 3.90 -5.05 -6.84
N LEU A 57 5.08 -5.58 -6.51
CA LEU A 57 5.64 -5.51 -5.15
C LEU A 57 6.95 -4.74 -5.18
N PRO A 58 7.26 -4.00 -4.11
CA PRO A 58 8.44 -3.16 -4.08
C PRO A 58 9.70 -3.94 -3.72
N ALA A 59 10.82 -3.48 -4.27
CA ALA A 59 12.15 -3.90 -3.89
C ALA A 59 12.93 -2.64 -3.51
N LEU A 60 13.50 -2.62 -2.31
CA LEU A 60 14.18 -1.44 -1.78
C LEU A 60 15.53 -1.25 -2.47
N LEU A 61 15.75 -0.06 -3.01
CA LEU A 61 17.01 0.34 -3.62
C LEU A 61 17.93 1.02 -2.60
N PRO A 62 19.25 1.09 -2.86
CA PRO A 62 20.20 1.69 -1.91
C PRO A 62 19.89 3.15 -1.55
N ASP A 63 19.26 3.89 -2.44
CA ASP A 63 18.88 5.30 -2.21
C ASP A 63 17.52 5.46 -1.56
N ASN A 64 16.93 4.37 -1.07
CA ASN A 64 15.57 4.29 -0.50
C ASN A 64 14.43 4.50 -1.50
N ASP A 65 14.72 4.57 -2.80
CA ASP A 65 13.66 4.47 -3.80
C ASP A 65 13.18 3.02 -3.90
N LEU A 66 12.07 2.80 -4.58
CA LEU A 66 11.51 1.47 -4.76
C LEU A 66 11.53 1.08 -6.23
N ASP A 67 12.13 -0.06 -6.51
CA ASP A 67 11.96 -0.79 -7.75
C ASP A 67 10.74 -1.71 -7.59
N TRP A 68 10.28 -2.31 -8.65
CA TRP A 68 9.06 -3.11 -8.64
C TRP A 68 9.24 -4.41 -9.39
N GLY A 69 8.55 -5.45 -8.93
CA GLY A 69 8.49 -6.73 -9.61
C GLY A 69 7.12 -7.35 -9.46
N ALA A 70 6.79 -8.28 -10.35
CA ALA A 70 5.48 -8.92 -10.34
C ALA A 70 5.38 -9.95 -9.22
N TYR A 71 4.24 -9.98 -8.54
CA TYR A 71 3.90 -11.03 -7.59
C TYR A 71 3.19 -12.17 -8.33
N THR A 72 3.78 -13.36 -8.29
CA THR A 72 3.22 -14.54 -8.93
C THR A 72 3.00 -15.70 -7.94
N GLY A 73 2.79 -15.35 -6.67
CA GLY A 73 2.58 -16.29 -5.58
C GLY A 73 3.71 -16.24 -4.57
N GLU A 74 3.55 -16.96 -3.45
CA GLU A 74 4.56 -16.92 -2.39
C GLU A 74 5.92 -17.39 -2.87
N GLY A 75 5.98 -18.33 -3.80
CA GLY A 75 7.24 -18.80 -4.38
C GLY A 75 8.00 -17.75 -5.17
N SER A 76 7.36 -16.63 -5.52
CA SER A 76 8.02 -15.52 -6.23
C SER A 76 8.70 -14.53 -5.28
N LEU A 77 8.65 -14.75 -3.98
CA LEU A 77 9.20 -13.86 -2.98
C LEU A 77 10.56 -14.34 -2.49
N ALA A 78 11.48 -13.40 -2.33
CA ALA A 78 12.78 -13.63 -1.71
C ALA A 78 12.86 -12.83 -0.41
N ARG A 79 13.41 -13.45 0.62
CA ARG A 79 13.66 -12.76 1.87
C ARG A 79 14.98 -11.99 1.76
N VAL A 80 14.92 -10.69 1.87
CA VAL A 80 16.08 -9.81 1.68
C VAL A 80 16.27 -8.95 2.93
N ARG A 81 17.51 -8.89 3.42
CA ARG A 81 17.87 -8.02 4.53
C ARG A 81 18.74 -6.88 4.02
N HIS A 82 18.31 -5.66 4.29
CA HIS A 82 19.01 -4.45 3.90
C HIS A 82 19.78 -3.90 5.10
N GLY A 83 21.05 -4.29 5.22
CA GLY A 83 21.88 -3.89 6.35
C GLY A 83 21.35 -4.45 7.68
N GLY A 84 21.30 -3.63 8.72
CA GLY A 84 20.78 -4.01 10.02
C GLY A 84 19.27 -3.96 10.17
N ARG A 85 18.54 -3.73 9.07
CA ARG A 85 17.08 -3.58 9.11
C ARG A 85 16.39 -4.94 9.17
N MET A 86 15.09 -4.91 9.49
CA MET A 86 14.23 -6.08 9.40
C MET A 86 14.22 -6.63 7.98
N ALA A 87 14.20 -7.95 7.84
CA ALA A 87 14.13 -8.58 6.53
C ALA A 87 12.81 -8.24 5.83
N LEU A 88 12.88 -7.98 4.55
CA LEU A 88 11.74 -7.70 3.68
C LEU A 88 11.52 -8.88 2.74
N PHE A 89 10.27 -9.09 2.32
CA PHE A 89 9.95 -10.03 1.26
C PHE A 89 9.78 -9.23 -0.02
N GLU A 90 10.65 -9.49 -0.99
CA GLU A 90 10.72 -8.75 -2.24
C GLU A 90 10.51 -9.72 -3.42
N PRO A 91 10.05 -9.20 -4.58
CA PRO A 91 9.92 -10.07 -5.76
C PRO A 91 11.29 -10.59 -6.17
N ALA A 92 11.38 -11.91 -6.36
CA ALA A 92 12.62 -12.58 -6.72
C ALA A 92 12.92 -12.52 -8.22
N GLY A 93 11.90 -12.21 -9.04
CA GLY A 93 12.01 -12.19 -10.49
C GLY A 93 12.54 -10.88 -11.04
N GLU A 94 12.24 -10.66 -12.31
CA GLU A 94 12.69 -9.47 -13.04
C GLU A 94 12.23 -8.18 -12.38
N ARG A 95 13.13 -7.20 -12.32
CA ARG A 95 12.81 -5.84 -11.89
C ARG A 95 12.32 -5.03 -13.07
N LEU A 96 11.25 -4.27 -12.86
CA LEU A 96 10.56 -3.53 -13.91
C LEU A 96 10.93 -2.06 -13.95
N GLY A 97 11.71 -1.59 -12.99
CA GLY A 97 12.12 -0.20 -12.85
C GLY A 97 11.23 0.59 -11.86
N PRO A 98 11.78 1.66 -11.28
CA PRO A 98 11.01 2.50 -10.34
C PRO A 98 9.76 3.12 -10.97
N ASP A 99 9.77 3.37 -12.28
CA ASP A 99 8.62 3.98 -12.97
C ASP A 99 7.47 3.00 -13.22
N ALA A 100 7.67 1.71 -12.96
CA ALA A 100 6.59 0.72 -13.16
C ALA A 100 5.35 1.06 -12.33
N VAL A 101 5.50 1.72 -11.18
CA VAL A 101 4.39 2.12 -10.34
C VAL A 101 3.43 3.09 -11.04
N THR A 102 3.88 3.80 -12.08
CA THR A 102 3.02 4.72 -12.82
C THR A 102 1.95 4.00 -13.64
N ASP A 103 2.09 2.71 -13.83
CA ASP A 103 1.07 1.88 -14.52
C ASP A 103 -0.04 1.43 -13.56
N ALA A 104 0.11 1.63 -12.26
CA ALA A 104 -0.85 1.14 -11.29
C ALA A 104 -2.14 1.96 -11.32
N ASP A 105 -3.27 1.26 -11.19
CA ASP A 105 -4.58 1.89 -11.01
C ASP A 105 -4.83 2.21 -9.56
N VAL A 106 -4.24 1.41 -8.66
CA VAL A 106 -4.32 1.60 -7.21
C VAL A 106 -2.95 1.35 -6.62
N VAL A 107 -2.57 2.19 -5.66
CA VAL A 107 -1.36 1.97 -4.84
C VAL A 107 -1.82 1.73 -3.41
N LEU A 108 -1.52 0.54 -2.90
CA LEU A 108 -1.74 0.19 -1.50
C LEU A 108 -0.49 0.58 -0.73
N LEU A 109 -0.68 1.38 0.32
CA LEU A 109 0.40 1.99 1.07
C LEU A 109 0.46 1.44 2.49
N PRO A 110 1.65 1.13 3.01
CA PRO A 110 1.80 0.92 4.45
C PRO A 110 1.81 2.26 5.17
N GLY A 111 1.57 2.23 6.46
CA GLY A 111 1.66 3.42 7.30
C GLY A 111 1.60 3.05 8.76
N LEU A 112 1.94 4.01 9.63
CA LEU A 112 1.81 3.87 11.07
C LEU A 112 0.47 4.39 11.56
N ALA A 113 -0.08 5.40 10.87
CA ALA A 113 -1.36 6.00 11.21
C ALA A 113 -1.87 6.84 10.05
N VAL A 114 -3.15 7.14 10.07
CA VAL A 114 -3.77 8.13 9.17
C VAL A 114 -4.74 8.97 9.99
N ASP A 115 -4.84 10.26 9.65
CA ASP A 115 -5.78 11.15 10.34
C ASP A 115 -7.03 11.43 9.52
N ALA A 116 -7.94 12.22 10.08
CA ALA A 116 -9.24 12.52 9.48
C ALA A 116 -9.13 13.28 8.15
N ARG A 117 -7.97 13.86 7.86
CA ARG A 117 -7.71 14.57 6.59
C ARG A 117 -7.16 13.62 5.53
N GLY A 118 -6.86 12.37 5.88
CA GLY A 118 -6.19 11.43 5.00
C GLY A 118 -4.67 11.57 5.00
N MET A 119 -4.11 12.30 5.93
CA MET A 119 -2.65 12.43 6.03
C MET A 119 -2.07 11.19 6.67
N ARG A 120 -1.08 10.59 6.02
CA ARG A 120 -0.49 9.32 6.42
C ARG A 120 0.86 9.57 7.11
N LEU A 121 1.04 8.94 8.28
CA LEU A 121 2.33 8.89 8.95
C LEU A 121 3.09 7.65 8.46
N GLY A 122 4.23 7.86 7.82
CA GLY A 122 5.10 6.79 7.35
C GLY A 122 6.16 6.43 8.36
N ARG A 123 6.96 5.42 8.01
CA ARG A 123 8.02 4.90 8.89
C ARG A 123 9.32 5.69 8.85
N GLY A 124 9.37 6.79 8.08
CA GLY A 124 10.51 7.70 8.09
C GLY A 124 11.60 7.42 7.06
N GLY A 125 11.55 6.31 6.33
CA GLY A 125 12.56 6.02 5.30
C GLY A 125 12.40 6.82 4.02
N GLY A 126 11.24 7.40 3.79
CA GLY A 126 10.98 8.24 2.64
C GLY A 126 10.70 7.48 1.34
N SER A 127 10.67 6.16 1.36
CA SER A 127 10.48 5.36 0.14
C SER A 127 9.14 5.65 -0.54
N TYR A 128 8.05 5.70 0.24
CA TYR A 128 6.74 5.97 -0.33
C TYR A 128 6.52 7.45 -0.65
N ASP A 129 7.20 8.35 0.04
CA ASP A 129 7.21 9.77 -0.37
C ASP A 129 7.82 9.92 -1.76
N ARG A 130 8.88 9.15 -2.05
CA ARG A 130 9.49 9.12 -3.38
C ARG A 130 8.54 8.55 -4.43
N VAL A 131 7.79 7.50 -4.08
CA VAL A 131 6.77 6.93 -4.97
C VAL A 131 5.70 7.97 -5.30
N LEU A 132 5.17 8.65 -4.29
CA LEU A 132 4.13 9.67 -4.49
C LEU A 132 4.64 10.84 -5.34
N ALA A 133 5.87 11.28 -5.11
CA ALA A 133 6.49 12.34 -5.91
C ALA A 133 6.68 11.88 -7.37
N ARG A 134 7.06 10.64 -7.59
CA ARG A 134 7.22 10.07 -8.93
C ARG A 134 5.90 10.03 -9.68
N LEU A 135 4.84 9.60 -9.01
CA LEU A 135 3.50 9.58 -9.60
C LEU A 135 3.07 10.97 -10.03
N GLU A 136 3.30 11.96 -9.18
CA GLU A 136 2.94 13.34 -9.50
C GLU A 136 3.73 13.87 -10.70
N ARG A 137 5.05 13.64 -10.74
CA ARG A 137 5.88 14.07 -11.87
C ARG A 137 5.45 13.41 -13.18
N ALA A 138 4.98 12.18 -13.11
CA ALA A 138 4.52 11.44 -14.29
C ALA A 138 3.10 11.80 -14.70
N GLY A 139 2.39 12.61 -13.92
CA GLY A 139 0.99 12.91 -14.17
C GLY A 139 0.08 11.71 -13.95
N ALA A 140 0.51 10.72 -13.18
CA ALA A 140 -0.28 9.54 -12.87
C ALA A 140 -1.11 9.79 -11.63
N HIS A 141 -2.36 9.31 -11.64
CA HIS A 141 -3.32 9.54 -10.56
C HIS A 141 -4.00 8.24 -10.09
N PRO A 142 -3.22 7.26 -9.62
CA PRO A 142 -3.84 6.06 -9.06
C PRO A 142 -4.60 6.39 -7.79
N ALA A 143 -5.55 5.56 -7.41
CA ALA A 143 -6.16 5.65 -6.10
C ALA A 143 -5.11 5.28 -5.04
N LEU A 144 -4.97 6.09 -4.02
CA LEU A 144 -4.02 5.87 -2.92
C LEU A 144 -4.79 5.36 -1.71
N VAL A 145 -4.48 4.15 -1.28
CA VAL A 145 -5.20 3.47 -0.19
C VAL A 145 -4.19 2.97 0.83
N VAL A 146 -4.34 3.40 2.08
CA VAL A 146 -3.50 2.94 3.18
C VAL A 146 -4.18 1.78 3.91
N LEU A 147 -3.41 0.77 4.27
CA LEU A 147 -3.91 -0.40 5.00
C LEU A 147 -3.43 -0.31 6.45
N LEU A 148 -4.37 -0.33 7.40
CA LEU A 148 -4.08 -0.09 8.81
C LEU A 148 -4.94 -0.98 9.70
N TYR A 149 -4.58 -1.05 10.99
CA TYR A 149 -5.48 -1.52 12.03
C TYR A 149 -6.43 -0.37 12.43
N ASP A 150 -7.57 -0.73 13.04
CA ASP A 150 -8.57 0.27 13.44
C ASP A 150 -8.00 1.34 14.37
N SER A 151 -7.13 0.95 15.29
CA SER A 151 -6.53 1.87 16.27
C SER A 151 -5.55 2.87 15.64
N GLU A 152 -5.17 2.65 14.40
CA GLU A 152 -4.20 3.50 13.69
C GLU A 152 -4.88 4.61 12.89
N VAL A 153 -6.21 4.65 12.88
CA VAL A 153 -6.97 5.78 12.37
C VAL A 153 -7.14 6.75 13.53
N VAL A 154 -6.50 7.91 13.45
CA VAL A 154 -6.35 8.85 14.55
C VAL A 154 -6.85 10.25 14.17
N GLU A 155 -6.91 11.16 15.13
CA GLU A 155 -7.40 12.51 14.86
C GLU A 155 -6.45 13.33 14.02
N ARG A 156 -5.16 13.24 14.32
CA ARG A 156 -4.15 14.04 13.63
C ARG A 156 -2.78 13.39 13.65
N VAL A 157 -2.07 13.50 12.53
CA VAL A 157 -0.67 13.11 12.41
C VAL A 157 0.16 14.34 12.03
N PRO A 158 1.47 14.36 12.34
CA PRO A 158 2.36 15.40 11.82
C PRO A 158 2.40 15.38 10.30
N GLU A 159 2.50 16.55 9.70
CA GLU A 159 2.61 16.65 8.24
C GLU A 159 3.70 17.65 7.85
N GLU A 160 4.28 17.38 6.68
CA GLU A 160 5.22 18.27 6.02
C GLU A 160 4.53 18.92 4.83
N PRO A 161 5.01 20.10 4.35
CA PRO A 161 4.35 20.77 3.23
C PRO A 161 4.22 19.93 1.95
N HIS A 162 5.12 18.95 1.75
CA HIS A 162 5.10 18.09 0.57
C HIS A 162 4.20 16.86 0.74
N ASP A 163 3.67 16.61 1.93
CA ASP A 163 2.83 15.44 2.19
C ASP A 163 1.50 15.56 1.45
N ARG A 164 1.00 14.42 0.99
CA ARG A 164 -0.25 14.34 0.26
C ARG A 164 -1.22 13.41 0.95
N PRO A 165 -2.51 13.75 0.98
CA PRO A 165 -3.50 12.85 1.57
C PRO A 165 -3.71 11.62 0.70
N VAL A 166 -4.04 10.49 1.36
CA VAL A 166 -4.54 9.31 0.67
C VAL A 166 -6.04 9.46 0.43
N HIS A 167 -6.58 8.65 -0.48
CA HIS A 167 -8.00 8.69 -0.82
C HIS A 167 -8.85 7.88 0.15
N ALA A 168 -8.29 6.82 0.70
CA ALA A 168 -9.00 5.94 1.62
C ALA A 168 -8.05 5.21 2.54
N ALA A 169 -8.57 4.79 3.69
CA ALA A 169 -7.94 3.84 4.59
C ALA A 169 -8.83 2.61 4.69
N VAL A 170 -8.20 1.43 4.67
CA VAL A 170 -8.90 0.17 4.88
C VAL A 170 -8.38 -0.45 6.16
N THR A 171 -9.31 -0.83 7.02
CA THR A 171 -9.01 -1.54 8.26
C THR A 171 -9.81 -2.84 8.31
N PRO A 172 -9.51 -3.76 9.23
CA PRO A 172 -10.33 -4.96 9.36
C PRO A 172 -11.81 -4.70 9.57
N SER A 173 -12.18 -3.56 10.16
CA SER A 173 -13.58 -3.21 10.45
C SER A 173 -14.28 -2.46 9.34
N GLY A 174 -13.56 -1.88 8.38
CA GLY A 174 -14.23 -1.12 7.34
C GLY A 174 -13.32 -0.25 6.49
N VAL A 175 -13.95 0.64 5.74
CA VAL A 175 -13.29 1.57 4.83
C VAL A 175 -13.62 2.98 5.26
N ARG A 176 -12.63 3.85 5.27
CA ARG A 176 -12.82 5.28 5.50
C ARG A 176 -12.29 6.06 4.31
N ARG A 177 -13.15 6.88 3.72
CA ARG A 177 -12.76 7.76 2.63
C ARG A 177 -12.44 9.15 3.14
N PHE A 178 -11.48 9.81 2.49
CA PHE A 178 -10.98 11.11 2.90
C PHE A 178 -11.14 12.13 1.79
N GLY A 179 -11.38 13.36 2.20
CA GLY A 179 -11.38 14.49 1.32
C GLY A 179 -12.44 14.40 0.23
N ARG A 180 -12.23 15.21 -0.79
CA ARG A 180 -13.10 15.25 -1.95
C ARG A 180 -12.36 14.76 -3.16
N THR A 181 -13.07 14.07 -4.02
CA THR A 181 -12.56 13.75 -5.35
C THR A 181 -12.34 15.05 -6.10
N PRO A 182 -11.20 15.22 -6.79
CA PRO A 182 -10.98 16.39 -7.64
C PRO A 182 -12.15 16.58 -8.60
N GLY A 183 -12.64 17.80 -8.72
CA GLY A 183 -13.78 18.13 -9.55
C GLY A 183 -15.14 17.90 -8.92
N THR A 184 -15.18 17.38 -7.69
CA THR A 184 -16.44 17.25 -6.97
C THR A 184 -16.86 18.61 -6.42
N PRO A 185 -18.08 19.08 -6.71
CA PRO A 185 -18.55 20.35 -6.17
C PRO A 185 -18.53 20.33 -4.65
N GLY A 186 -18.38 21.53 -4.06
CA GLY A 186 -18.20 21.68 -2.64
C GLY A 186 -19.29 21.08 -1.77
N HIS A 187 -19.14 19.87 -1.40
CA HIS A 187 -20.05 19.16 -0.50
C HIS A 187 -19.28 18.28 0.46
#